data_b047e7bcc2a69e0bf99699caa4e84194
#
_entry.id   b047e7bcc2a69e0bf99699caa4e84194
#
_cell.length_a   1.000
_cell.length_b   1.000
_cell.length_c   1.000
_cell.angle_alpha   90.00
_cell.angle_beta   90.00
_cell.angle_gamma   90.00
#
_symmetry.space_group_name_H-M   'P 1'
#
loop_
_entity.id
_entity.type
_entity.pdbx_description
1 polymer ?
#
loop_
_entity_poly.entity_id
_entity_poly.type
_entity_poly.pdbx_seq_one_letter_code
_entity_poly.pdbx_strand_id
1 'polypeptide(L)'
;MSAPVLNGPFVLPMFRSFVPRKMQPWIYLFIAVTFQLSGGVYLGALNQMIGSMSLMREDILMCMYANLAGMAIYFPLLFRMKFRFTNKTLLTSTALGVLLCNLIAPHITFLPLLWLVCFIEGMCKIQGTFECMSNIQLWMTPKRDFTVFFPWLHIVILGSIQLSDLITTRLMYHYHWTYMNLFVAGLMLIVLLIQFTCVKHFRFMRKFPLFGIDWLGGILWAALLAEIAFLFNYGDW
;
A
#
# COMPACT_ATOMS: atom_id res chain seq x y z
N MET A 1 9.45 28.24 -22.01
CA MET A 1 9.92 28.45 -20.63
C MET A 1 10.70 27.21 -20.22
N SER A 2 12.02 27.27 -20.27
CA SER A 2 12.92 26.22 -19.82
C SER A 2 12.82 26.13 -18.29
N ALA A 3 12.47 24.96 -17.78
CA ALA A 3 12.47 24.69 -16.33
C ALA A 3 13.90 24.94 -15.80
N PRO A 4 14.05 25.59 -14.64
CA PRO A 4 15.37 25.82 -14.06
C PRO A 4 16.05 24.47 -13.80
N VAL A 5 17.23 24.28 -14.37
CA VAL A 5 18.09 23.13 -14.08
C VAL A 5 18.55 23.30 -12.62
N LEU A 6 17.97 22.52 -11.71
CA LEU A 6 18.37 22.48 -10.31
C LEU A 6 19.73 21.79 -10.20
N ASN A 7 20.81 22.54 -10.32
CA ASN A 7 22.16 22.09 -10.04
C ASN A 7 22.39 22.01 -8.52
N GLY A 8 21.95 20.91 -7.92
CA GLY A 8 22.19 20.66 -6.49
C GLY A 8 21.48 19.39 -6.03
N PRO A 9 21.86 18.81 -4.88
CA PRO A 9 21.16 17.64 -4.35
C PRO A 9 19.69 18.02 -4.09
N PHE A 10 18.78 17.34 -4.78
CA PHE A 10 17.35 17.59 -4.67
C PHE A 10 16.89 17.40 -3.22
N VAL A 11 16.27 18.42 -2.64
CA VAL A 11 15.70 18.37 -1.28
C VAL A 11 14.21 18.11 -1.42
N LEU A 12 13.76 17.02 -0.82
CA LEU A 12 12.32 16.74 -0.74
C LEU A 12 11.66 17.81 0.17
N PRO A 13 10.82 18.70 -0.38
CA PRO A 13 10.27 19.83 0.38
C PRO A 13 9.24 19.40 1.43
N MET A 14 8.98 18.09 1.53
CA MET A 14 7.94 17.48 2.36
C MET A 14 8.39 17.19 3.78
N PHE A 15 9.69 17.29 4.08
CA PHE A 15 10.22 17.05 5.41
C PHE A 15 10.43 18.34 6.21
N ARG A 16 10.40 18.23 7.53
CA ARG A 16 10.79 19.32 8.43
C ARG A 16 12.30 19.51 8.40
N SER A 17 12.77 20.72 8.74
CA SER A 17 14.18 21.14 8.62
C SER A 17 15.16 20.32 9.47
N PHE A 18 14.69 19.68 10.55
CA PHE A 18 15.56 18.87 11.41
C PHE A 18 15.93 17.50 10.82
N VAL A 19 15.18 17.03 9.78
CA VAL A 19 15.45 15.71 9.17
C VAL A 19 16.62 15.83 8.19
N PRO A 20 17.73 15.09 8.41
CA PRO A 20 18.89 15.13 7.52
C PRO A 20 18.52 14.75 6.09
N ARG A 21 19.02 15.49 5.11
CA ARG A 21 18.71 15.29 3.68
C ARG A 21 18.97 13.85 3.20
N LYS A 22 20.03 13.23 3.68
CA LYS A 22 20.42 11.86 3.30
C LYS A 22 19.44 10.81 3.83
N MET A 23 18.73 11.08 4.92
CA MET A 23 17.77 10.14 5.53
C MET A 23 16.37 10.22 4.91
N GLN A 24 16.00 11.32 4.25
CA GLN A 24 14.65 11.53 3.72
C GLN A 24 14.17 10.41 2.78
N PRO A 25 14.95 9.97 1.77
CA PRO A 25 14.51 8.89 0.89
C PRO A 25 14.41 7.54 1.62
N TRP A 26 15.26 7.28 2.60
CA TRP A 26 15.22 6.05 3.40
C TRP A 26 13.98 5.98 4.29
N ILE A 27 13.54 7.11 4.84
CA ILE A 27 12.29 7.19 5.60
C ILE A 27 11.10 6.84 4.70
N TYR A 28 11.04 7.40 3.49
CA TYR A 28 9.98 7.05 2.55
C TYR A 28 10.07 5.60 2.06
N LEU A 29 11.27 5.07 1.88
CA LEU A 29 11.46 3.66 1.54
C LEU A 29 10.95 2.75 2.66
N PHE A 30 11.28 3.05 3.91
CA PHE A 30 10.77 2.32 5.07
C PHE A 30 9.23 2.35 5.12
N ILE A 31 8.64 3.52 4.92
CA ILE A 31 7.18 3.67 4.88
C ILE A 31 6.57 2.85 3.73
N ALA A 32 7.16 2.89 2.53
CA ALA A 32 6.69 2.14 1.37
C ALA A 32 6.75 0.63 1.59
N VAL A 33 7.86 0.12 2.13
CA VAL A 33 8.01 -1.30 2.49
C VAL A 33 6.96 -1.70 3.53
N THR A 34 6.76 -0.89 4.57
CA THR A 34 5.77 -1.17 5.61
C THR A 34 4.35 -1.26 5.05
N PHE A 35 3.96 -0.40 4.11
CA PHE A 35 2.66 -0.51 3.43
C PHE A 35 2.50 -1.84 2.68
N GLN A 36 3.57 -2.39 2.11
CA GLN A 36 3.50 -3.64 1.35
C GLN A 36 3.53 -4.90 2.23
N LEU A 37 3.99 -4.80 3.49
CA LEU A 37 4.09 -5.96 4.38
C LEU A 37 2.74 -6.63 4.68
N SER A 38 1.63 -5.91 4.62
CA SER A 38 0.29 -6.50 4.79
C SER A 38 -0.10 -7.47 3.66
N GLY A 39 0.53 -7.37 2.48
CA GLY A 39 0.18 -8.16 1.31
C GLY A 39 0.51 -9.65 1.38
N GLY A 40 1.48 -10.05 2.19
CA GLY A 40 1.90 -11.45 2.33
C GLY A 40 1.25 -12.20 3.49
N VAL A 41 0.45 -11.54 4.33
CA VAL A 41 -0.14 -12.15 5.54
C VAL A 41 -0.99 -13.36 5.20
N TYR A 42 -1.91 -13.22 4.26
CA TYR A 42 -2.86 -14.29 3.90
C TYR A 42 -2.18 -15.46 3.18
N LEU A 43 -1.14 -15.20 2.40
CA LEU A 43 -0.39 -16.23 1.71
C LEU A 43 0.46 -17.05 2.69
N GLY A 44 1.24 -16.36 3.54
CA GLY A 44 2.08 -17.00 4.54
C GLY A 44 1.29 -17.71 5.65
N ALA A 45 0.08 -17.21 5.96
CA ALA A 45 -0.80 -17.75 6.99
C ALA A 45 -1.78 -18.83 6.51
N LEU A 46 -1.79 -19.16 5.21
CA LEU A 46 -2.81 -19.97 4.55
C LEU A 46 -3.17 -21.25 5.35
N ASN A 47 -2.19 -22.09 5.63
CA ASN A 47 -2.42 -23.39 6.29
C ASN A 47 -2.95 -23.24 7.72
N GLN A 48 -2.49 -22.24 8.44
CA GLN A 48 -2.91 -22.00 9.82
C GLN A 48 -4.33 -21.41 9.87
N MET A 49 -4.69 -20.55 8.92
CA MET A 49 -6.03 -19.99 8.79
C MET A 49 -7.05 -21.07 8.41
N ILE A 50 -6.71 -21.98 7.50
CA ILE A 50 -7.56 -23.14 7.18
C ILE A 50 -7.90 -23.92 8.47
N GLY A 51 -6.90 -24.22 9.29
CA GLY A 51 -7.11 -24.98 10.53
C GLY A 51 -7.87 -24.21 11.62
N SER A 52 -7.61 -22.89 11.76
CA SER A 52 -8.19 -22.08 12.85
C SER A 52 -9.56 -21.51 12.56
N MET A 53 -9.88 -21.23 11.30
CA MET A 53 -11.14 -20.61 10.88
C MET A 53 -12.08 -21.61 10.19
N SER A 54 -11.66 -22.85 9.99
CA SER A 54 -12.39 -23.88 9.24
C SER A 54 -12.82 -23.43 7.84
N LEU A 55 -11.99 -22.61 7.19
CA LEU A 55 -12.20 -22.08 5.86
C LEU A 55 -11.53 -22.98 4.82
N MET A 56 -12.03 -22.93 3.58
CA MET A 56 -11.35 -23.56 2.46
C MET A 56 -10.14 -22.71 2.00
N ARG A 57 -9.22 -23.35 1.32
CA ARG A 57 -8.04 -22.67 0.75
C ARG A 57 -8.45 -21.53 -0.17
N GLU A 58 -9.46 -21.75 -0.97
CA GLU A 58 -10.03 -20.84 -1.94
C GLU A 58 -10.53 -19.55 -1.28
N ASP A 59 -11.20 -19.68 -0.12
CA ASP A 59 -11.72 -18.55 0.64
C ASP A 59 -10.63 -17.59 1.12
N ILE A 60 -9.50 -18.14 1.54
CA ILE A 60 -8.35 -17.34 2.01
C ILE A 60 -7.61 -16.72 0.84
N LEU A 61 -7.48 -17.45 -0.28
CA LEU A 61 -6.89 -16.88 -1.51
C LEU A 61 -7.73 -15.71 -2.04
N MET A 62 -9.07 -15.76 -1.88
CA MET A 62 -9.93 -14.62 -2.22
C MET A 62 -9.62 -13.37 -1.40
N CYS A 63 -9.15 -13.47 -0.16
CA CYS A 63 -8.68 -12.30 0.60
C CYS A 63 -7.50 -11.62 -0.11
N MET A 64 -6.56 -12.40 -0.63
CA MET A 64 -5.43 -11.88 -1.41
C MET A 64 -5.90 -11.26 -2.73
N TYR A 65 -6.78 -11.94 -3.46
CA TYR A 65 -7.35 -11.40 -4.71
C TYR A 65 -8.16 -10.13 -4.48
N ALA A 66 -8.94 -10.05 -3.40
CA ALA A 66 -9.65 -8.83 -3.01
C ALA A 66 -8.69 -7.67 -2.72
N ASN A 67 -7.56 -7.92 -2.04
CA ASN A 67 -6.53 -6.92 -1.80
C ASN A 67 -5.91 -6.42 -3.13
N LEU A 68 -5.58 -7.33 -4.05
CA LEU A 68 -5.07 -6.98 -5.39
C LEU A 68 -6.10 -6.21 -6.23
N ALA A 69 -7.37 -6.61 -6.19
CA ALA A 69 -8.45 -5.90 -6.86
C ALA A 69 -8.62 -4.47 -6.31
N GLY A 70 -8.51 -4.31 -4.98
CA GLY A 70 -8.50 -2.99 -4.34
C GLY A 70 -7.35 -2.11 -4.81
N MET A 71 -6.16 -2.69 -4.98
CA MET A 71 -5.01 -1.97 -5.56
C MET A 71 -5.28 -1.57 -7.01
N ALA A 72 -5.84 -2.47 -7.81
CA ALA A 72 -6.09 -2.25 -9.24
C ALA A 72 -7.14 -1.16 -9.49
N ILE A 73 -8.28 -1.18 -8.78
CA ILE A 73 -9.33 -0.16 -8.93
C ILE A 73 -8.82 1.24 -8.55
N TYR A 74 -7.93 1.31 -7.58
CA TYR A 74 -7.41 2.59 -7.11
C TYR A 74 -6.32 3.17 -8.01
N PHE A 75 -5.72 2.36 -8.87
CA PHE A 75 -4.60 2.78 -9.72
C PHE A 75 -4.90 4.02 -10.60
N PRO A 76 -6.04 4.13 -11.30
CA PRO A 76 -6.40 5.33 -12.06
C PRO A 76 -6.59 6.58 -11.19
N LEU A 77 -6.91 6.39 -9.90
CA LEU A 77 -7.18 7.49 -8.98
C LEU A 77 -5.91 8.07 -8.34
N LEU A 78 -4.79 7.31 -8.34
CA LEU A 78 -3.55 7.65 -7.63
C LEU A 78 -3.07 9.08 -7.90
N PHE A 79 -2.92 9.44 -9.17
CA PHE A 79 -2.42 10.77 -9.56
C PHE A 79 -3.40 11.88 -9.18
N ARG A 80 -4.71 11.65 -9.35
CA ARG A 80 -5.74 12.65 -9.05
C ARG A 80 -5.83 12.92 -7.56
N MET A 81 -5.77 11.88 -6.74
CA MET A 81 -5.75 12.00 -5.29
C MET A 81 -4.49 12.73 -4.81
N LYS A 82 -3.33 12.41 -5.40
CA LYS A 82 -2.06 13.09 -5.11
C LYS A 82 -2.11 14.60 -5.38
N PHE A 83 -2.76 15.03 -6.46
CA PHE A 83 -2.87 16.45 -6.79
C PHE A 83 -4.01 17.15 -6.02
N ARG A 84 -4.99 16.41 -5.53
CA ARG A 84 -6.10 16.96 -4.74
C ARG A 84 -5.73 17.22 -3.29
N PHE A 85 -5.09 16.27 -2.65
CA PHE A 85 -4.77 16.31 -1.22
C PHE A 85 -3.30 16.65 -0.98
N THR A 86 -2.96 16.97 0.28
CA THR A 86 -1.57 17.16 0.66
C THR A 86 -0.92 15.80 0.88
N ASN A 87 0.38 15.70 0.63
CA ASN A 87 1.18 14.52 0.89
C ASN A 87 0.96 13.95 2.31
N LYS A 88 0.99 14.80 3.33
CA LYS A 88 0.78 14.38 4.71
C LYS A 88 -0.62 13.82 4.94
N THR A 89 -1.65 14.44 4.38
CA THR A 89 -3.05 13.97 4.53
C THR A 89 -3.22 12.60 3.90
N LEU A 90 -2.70 12.39 2.68
CA LEU A 90 -2.79 11.09 1.99
C LEU A 90 -2.06 9.99 2.76
N LEU A 91 -0.82 10.23 3.17
CA LEU A 91 -0.05 9.25 3.93
C LEU A 91 -0.70 8.94 5.29
N THR A 92 -1.23 9.95 5.99
CA THR A 92 -1.89 9.72 7.28
C THR A 92 -3.20 8.96 7.13
N SER A 93 -4.04 9.33 6.15
CA SER A 93 -5.33 8.64 5.94
C SER A 93 -5.13 7.19 5.51
N THR A 94 -4.17 6.92 4.62
CA THR A 94 -3.88 5.56 4.14
C THR A 94 -3.23 4.71 5.22
N ALA A 95 -2.29 5.25 6.00
CA ALA A 95 -1.68 4.54 7.13
C ALA A 95 -2.71 4.22 8.21
N LEU A 96 -3.63 5.15 8.51
CA LEU A 96 -4.75 4.89 9.42
C LEU A 96 -5.69 3.83 8.87
N GLY A 97 -5.98 3.86 7.56
CA GLY A 97 -6.80 2.85 6.90
C GLY A 97 -6.19 1.45 7.02
N VAL A 98 -4.91 1.28 6.70
CA VAL A 98 -4.21 -0.02 6.84
C VAL A 98 -4.14 -0.46 8.30
N LEU A 99 -3.88 0.47 9.23
CA LEU A 99 -3.90 0.19 10.67
C LEU A 99 -5.24 -0.39 11.11
N LEU A 100 -6.34 0.28 10.77
CA LEU A 100 -7.69 -0.15 11.15
C LEU A 100 -8.05 -1.49 10.51
N CYS A 101 -7.74 -1.70 9.22
CA CYS A 101 -7.97 -2.98 8.55
C CYS A 101 -7.25 -4.13 9.27
N ASN A 102 -5.97 -3.94 9.63
CA ASN A 102 -5.19 -4.98 10.32
C ASN A 102 -5.63 -5.22 11.77
N LEU A 103 -6.21 -4.23 12.45
CA LEU A 103 -6.79 -4.42 13.78
C LEU A 103 -8.14 -5.14 13.73
N ILE A 104 -8.95 -4.89 12.70
CA ILE A 104 -10.30 -5.43 12.57
C ILE A 104 -10.29 -6.83 11.95
N ALA A 105 -9.44 -7.09 10.95
CA ALA A 105 -9.40 -8.34 10.20
C ALA A 105 -9.34 -9.61 11.07
N PRO A 106 -8.55 -9.71 12.16
CA PRO A 106 -8.50 -10.89 13.02
C PRO A 106 -9.80 -11.20 13.77
N HIS A 107 -10.70 -10.23 13.89
CA HIS A 107 -11.97 -10.37 14.62
C HIS A 107 -13.16 -10.70 13.71
N ILE A 108 -12.96 -10.70 12.40
CA ILE A 108 -14.02 -10.96 11.42
C ILE A 108 -14.12 -12.47 11.17
N THR A 109 -15.29 -13.02 11.44
CA THR A 109 -15.64 -14.41 11.11
C THR A 109 -16.49 -14.52 9.85
N PHE A 110 -17.16 -13.41 9.43
CA PHE A 110 -17.98 -13.36 8.23
C PHE A 110 -17.13 -13.10 7.00
N LEU A 111 -16.97 -14.11 6.17
CA LEU A 111 -16.04 -14.14 5.04
C LEU A 111 -16.21 -12.97 4.02
N PRO A 112 -17.43 -12.61 3.55
CA PRO A 112 -17.58 -11.49 2.62
C PRO A 112 -17.12 -10.14 3.22
N LEU A 113 -17.29 -9.96 4.53
CA LEU A 113 -16.81 -8.77 5.22
C LEU A 113 -15.28 -8.73 5.28
N LEU A 114 -14.65 -9.89 5.48
CA LEU A 114 -13.19 -10.02 5.44
C LEU A 114 -12.64 -9.65 4.05
N TRP A 115 -13.28 -10.12 2.97
CA TRP A 115 -12.91 -9.73 1.60
C TRP A 115 -13.04 -8.22 1.37
N LEU A 116 -14.11 -7.61 1.87
CA LEU A 116 -14.30 -6.15 1.78
C LEU A 116 -13.19 -5.38 2.53
N VAL A 117 -12.82 -5.85 3.71
CA VAL A 117 -11.72 -5.23 4.48
C VAL A 117 -10.40 -5.37 3.73
N CYS A 118 -10.09 -6.54 3.17
CA CYS A 118 -8.91 -6.76 2.34
C CYS A 118 -8.90 -5.86 1.09
N PHE A 119 -10.06 -5.66 0.46
CA PHE A 119 -10.20 -4.75 -0.69
C PHE A 119 -9.89 -3.30 -0.32
N ILE A 120 -10.45 -2.80 0.79
CA ILE A 120 -10.18 -1.44 1.29
C ILE A 120 -8.71 -1.29 1.68
N GLU A 121 -8.13 -2.30 2.32
CA GLU A 121 -6.71 -2.32 2.65
C GLU A 121 -5.84 -2.20 1.40
N GLY A 122 -6.17 -2.92 0.32
CA GLY A 122 -5.50 -2.83 -0.97
C GLY A 122 -5.50 -1.42 -1.54
N MET A 123 -6.64 -0.72 -1.48
CA MET A 123 -6.76 0.68 -1.91
C MET A 123 -5.85 1.60 -1.09
N CYS A 124 -5.84 1.47 0.23
CA CYS A 124 -4.99 2.27 1.11
C CYS A 124 -3.50 1.99 0.88
N LYS A 125 -3.15 0.73 0.72
CA LYS A 125 -1.80 0.24 0.52
C LYS A 125 -1.17 0.79 -0.75
N ILE A 126 -1.87 0.73 -1.88
CA ILE A 126 -1.34 1.24 -3.15
C ILE A 126 -1.14 2.76 -3.13
N GLN A 127 -2.08 3.51 -2.53
CA GLN A 127 -1.94 4.97 -2.41
C GLN A 127 -0.76 5.36 -1.53
N GLY A 128 -0.59 4.73 -0.37
CA GLY A 128 0.53 5.00 0.54
C GLY A 128 1.88 4.69 -0.09
N THR A 129 2.00 3.52 -0.75
CA THR A 129 3.21 3.13 -1.48
C THR A 129 3.52 4.08 -2.63
N PHE A 130 2.51 4.41 -3.45
CA PHE A 130 2.69 5.33 -4.57
C PHE A 130 3.14 6.73 -4.12
N GLU A 131 2.58 7.23 -3.02
CA GLU A 131 2.98 8.53 -2.48
C GLU A 131 4.44 8.53 -2.06
N CYS A 132 4.90 7.49 -1.37
CA CYS A 132 6.29 7.34 -0.97
C CYS A 132 7.22 7.18 -2.17
N MET A 133 6.91 6.27 -3.08
CA MET A 133 7.77 5.96 -4.22
C MET A 133 7.87 7.11 -5.20
N SER A 134 6.78 7.82 -5.46
CA SER A 134 6.82 9.02 -6.33
C SER A 134 7.66 10.15 -5.74
N ASN A 135 7.79 10.21 -4.41
CA ASN A 135 8.67 11.17 -3.75
C ASN A 135 10.14 10.71 -3.82
N ILE A 136 10.41 9.41 -3.64
CA ILE A 136 11.75 8.83 -3.85
C ILE A 136 12.22 9.05 -5.29
N GLN A 137 11.32 8.90 -6.26
CA GLN A 137 11.62 9.16 -7.68
C GLN A 137 12.22 10.54 -7.91
N LEU A 138 11.67 11.58 -7.28
CA LEU A 138 12.18 12.94 -7.40
C LEU A 138 13.63 13.08 -6.90
N TRP A 139 14.01 12.24 -5.93
CA TRP A 139 15.37 12.21 -5.40
C TRP A 139 16.33 11.37 -6.26
N MET A 140 15.88 10.18 -6.73
CA MET A 140 16.71 9.26 -7.51
C MET A 140 16.93 9.73 -8.95
N THR A 141 15.90 10.30 -9.57
CA THR A 141 15.90 10.68 -10.98
C THR A 141 15.57 12.16 -11.18
N PRO A 142 16.54 13.08 -10.94
CA PRO A 142 16.31 14.51 -11.11
C PRO A 142 15.89 14.87 -12.55
N LYS A 143 16.33 14.10 -13.54
CA LYS A 143 15.97 14.24 -14.95
C LYS A 143 14.62 13.61 -15.32
N ARG A 144 13.88 13.03 -14.35
CA ARG A 144 12.60 12.32 -14.54
C ARG A 144 12.70 11.12 -15.50
N ASP A 145 13.80 10.42 -15.45
CA ASP A 145 13.97 9.18 -16.23
C ASP A 145 13.24 8.03 -15.54
N PHE A 146 12.16 7.58 -16.16
CA PHE A 146 11.32 6.49 -15.65
C PHE A 146 11.94 5.10 -15.85
N THR A 147 12.87 4.95 -16.78
CA THR A 147 13.49 3.65 -17.08
C THR A 147 14.30 3.12 -15.90
N VAL A 148 14.91 4.01 -15.12
CA VAL A 148 15.64 3.62 -13.90
C VAL A 148 14.68 3.43 -12.72
N PHE A 149 13.59 4.20 -12.66
CA PHE A 149 12.67 4.19 -11.52
C PHE A 149 11.78 2.95 -11.47
N PHE A 150 11.21 2.52 -12.60
CA PHE A 150 10.27 1.39 -12.62
C PHE A 150 10.87 0.06 -12.13
N PRO A 151 12.09 -0.34 -12.50
CA PRO A 151 12.73 -1.54 -11.93
C PRO A 151 12.85 -1.48 -10.41
N TRP A 152 13.26 -0.35 -9.85
CA TRP A 152 13.36 -0.17 -8.40
C TRP A 152 11.99 -0.25 -7.70
N LEU A 153 10.96 0.35 -8.31
CA LEU A 153 9.59 0.24 -7.82
C LEU A 153 9.14 -1.22 -7.72
N HIS A 154 9.38 -2.01 -8.76
CA HIS A 154 9.03 -3.44 -8.78
C HIS A 154 9.80 -4.23 -7.74
N ILE A 155 11.11 -4.00 -7.60
CA ILE A 155 11.94 -4.65 -6.57
C ILE A 155 11.38 -4.36 -5.17
N VAL A 156 11.01 -3.11 -4.88
CA VAL A 156 10.47 -2.74 -3.57
C VAL A 156 9.12 -3.40 -3.32
N ILE A 157 8.21 -3.38 -4.30
CA ILE A 157 6.87 -3.96 -4.14
C ILE A 157 6.96 -5.48 -3.99
N LEU A 158 7.56 -6.16 -4.96
CA LEU A 158 7.64 -7.62 -4.96
C LEU A 158 8.50 -8.14 -3.81
N GLY A 159 9.65 -7.51 -3.55
CA GLY A 159 10.53 -7.87 -2.45
C GLY A 159 9.88 -7.70 -1.08
N SER A 160 9.05 -6.66 -0.90
CA SER A 160 8.33 -6.44 0.34
C SER A 160 7.23 -7.48 0.57
N ILE A 161 6.55 -7.94 -0.49
CA ILE A 161 5.55 -9.01 -0.40
C ILE A 161 6.22 -10.32 0.00
N GLN A 162 7.33 -10.67 -0.64
CA GLN A 162 8.11 -11.89 -0.30
C GLN A 162 8.69 -11.81 1.12
N LEU A 163 9.16 -10.64 1.53
CA LEU A 163 9.62 -10.41 2.90
C LEU A 163 8.48 -10.59 3.91
N SER A 164 7.28 -10.10 3.59
CA SER A 164 6.08 -10.30 4.42
C SER A 164 5.74 -11.77 4.57
N ASP A 165 5.76 -12.53 3.48
CA ASP A 165 5.51 -13.98 3.49
C ASP A 165 6.52 -14.72 4.37
N LEU A 166 7.81 -14.40 4.22
CA LEU A 166 8.87 -14.97 5.04
C LEU A 166 8.69 -14.64 6.53
N ILE A 167 8.38 -13.39 6.88
CA ILE A 167 8.16 -12.96 8.26
C ILE A 167 6.93 -13.66 8.81
N THR A 168 5.83 -13.73 8.06
CA THR A 168 4.59 -14.40 8.45
C THR A 168 4.86 -15.87 8.76
N THR A 169 5.52 -16.58 7.86
CA THR A 169 5.85 -18.00 8.04
C THR A 169 6.72 -18.22 9.29
N ARG A 170 7.68 -17.33 9.56
CA ARG A 170 8.52 -17.41 10.76
C ARG A 170 7.77 -17.08 12.05
N LEU A 171 6.92 -16.07 12.05
CA LEU A 171 6.09 -15.72 13.20
C LEU A 171 5.09 -16.84 13.52
N MET A 172 4.50 -17.46 12.50
CA MET A 172 3.52 -18.55 12.66
C MET A 172 4.11 -19.84 13.22
N TYR A 173 5.41 -20.04 13.09
CA TYR A 173 6.06 -21.19 13.73
C TYR A 173 5.96 -21.14 15.26
N HIS A 174 5.91 -19.94 15.85
CA HIS A 174 5.87 -19.73 17.30
C HIS A 174 4.54 -19.15 17.80
N TYR A 175 3.78 -18.45 16.93
CA TYR A 175 2.60 -17.68 17.31
C TYR A 175 1.43 -17.94 16.36
N HIS A 176 0.23 -17.49 16.76
CA HIS A 176 -0.96 -17.53 15.92
C HIS A 176 -0.89 -16.48 14.79
N TRP A 177 -1.56 -16.74 13.65
CA TRP A 177 -1.54 -15.86 12.46
C TRP A 177 -1.97 -14.41 12.74
N THR A 178 -2.84 -14.19 13.74
CA THR A 178 -3.29 -12.85 14.16
C THR A 178 -2.14 -11.93 14.60
N TYR A 179 -1.04 -12.51 15.08
CA TYR A 179 0.11 -11.72 15.51
C TYR A 179 0.81 -11.00 14.35
N MET A 180 0.69 -11.52 13.12
CA MET A 180 1.22 -10.80 11.95
C MET A 180 0.42 -9.54 11.66
N ASN A 181 -0.92 -9.59 11.75
CA ASN A 181 -1.76 -8.40 11.63
C ASN A 181 -1.42 -7.36 12.71
N LEU A 182 -1.21 -7.79 13.94
CA LEU A 182 -0.78 -6.91 15.04
C LEU A 182 0.61 -6.35 14.81
N PHE A 183 1.53 -7.12 14.25
CA PHE A 183 2.87 -6.65 13.86
C PHE A 183 2.80 -5.56 12.78
N VAL A 184 2.02 -5.77 11.73
CA VAL A 184 1.78 -4.75 10.70
C VAL A 184 1.11 -3.52 11.30
N ALA A 185 0.11 -3.67 12.17
CA ALA A 185 -0.53 -2.57 12.87
C ALA A 185 0.48 -1.77 13.73
N GLY A 186 1.37 -2.46 14.44
CA GLY A 186 2.44 -1.83 15.21
C GLY A 186 3.40 -1.02 14.34
N LEU A 187 3.80 -1.57 13.19
CA LEU A 187 4.62 -0.84 12.22
C LEU A 187 3.88 0.38 11.65
N MET A 188 2.57 0.28 11.40
CA MET A 188 1.77 1.42 10.94
C MET A 188 1.65 2.52 12.00
N LEU A 189 1.62 2.19 13.29
CA LEU A 189 1.74 3.19 14.36
C LEU A 189 3.08 3.92 14.32
N ILE A 190 4.18 3.22 14.09
CA ILE A 190 5.51 3.84 13.92
C ILE A 190 5.50 4.76 12.70
N VAL A 191 4.92 4.31 11.58
CA VAL A 191 4.76 5.14 10.36
C VAL A 191 3.96 6.41 10.66
N LEU A 192 2.85 6.32 11.38
CA LEU A 192 2.06 7.48 11.79
C LEU A 192 2.87 8.45 12.66
N LEU A 193 3.63 7.96 13.63
CA LEU A 193 4.52 8.78 14.46
C LEU A 193 5.56 9.51 13.61
N ILE A 194 6.22 8.81 12.68
CA ILE A 194 7.18 9.40 11.74
C ILE A 194 6.50 10.49 10.90
N GLN A 195 5.29 10.26 10.42
CA GLN A 195 4.55 11.24 9.60
C GLN A 195 4.18 12.48 10.40
N PHE A 196 3.71 12.33 11.63
CA PHE A 196 3.37 13.46 12.48
C PHE A 196 4.60 14.31 12.85
N THR A 197 5.72 13.67 13.11
CA THR A 197 6.95 14.34 13.56
C THR A 197 7.76 14.89 12.40
N CYS A 198 8.00 14.12 11.33
CA CYS A 198 8.97 14.40 10.28
C CYS A 198 8.37 15.05 9.03
N VAL A 199 7.09 14.73 8.70
CA VAL A 199 6.49 15.16 7.42
C VAL A 199 5.70 16.45 7.56
N LYS A 200 5.89 17.36 6.59
CA LYS A 200 5.13 18.63 6.47
C LYS A 200 3.95 18.45 5.53
N HIS A 201 2.96 19.34 5.66
CA HIS A 201 1.93 19.50 4.63
C HIS A 201 2.52 20.15 3.38
N PHE A 202 2.58 19.38 2.31
CA PHE A 202 3.03 19.85 1.01
C PHE A 202 2.05 19.42 -0.07
N ARG A 203 1.86 20.28 -1.07
CA ARG A 203 1.01 20.01 -2.25
C ARG A 203 1.79 20.35 -3.51
N PHE A 204 1.81 19.42 -4.46
CA PHE A 204 2.58 19.60 -5.70
C PHE A 204 1.99 20.61 -6.68
N MET A 205 0.66 20.73 -6.72
CA MET A 205 -0.06 21.57 -7.69
C MET A 205 -1.29 22.24 -7.08
N ARG A 206 -1.96 23.11 -7.86
CA ARG A 206 -3.28 23.62 -7.48
C ARG A 206 -4.28 22.47 -7.36
N LYS A 207 -5.31 22.64 -6.51
CA LYS A 207 -6.37 21.63 -6.32
C LYS A 207 -6.96 21.20 -7.65
N PHE A 208 -6.85 19.91 -7.95
CA PHE A 208 -7.47 19.32 -9.13
C PHE A 208 -8.94 18.99 -8.86
N PRO A 209 -9.88 19.30 -9.77
CA PRO A 209 -11.30 18.96 -9.58
C PRO A 209 -11.50 17.44 -9.65
N LEU A 210 -12.41 16.92 -8.82
CA LEU A 210 -12.71 15.48 -8.76
C LEU A 210 -13.65 15.00 -9.88
N PHE A 211 -14.36 15.92 -10.55
CA PHE A 211 -15.35 15.51 -11.55
C PHE A 211 -14.76 14.99 -12.86
N GLY A 212 -13.49 15.03 -13.08
CA GLY A 212 -12.87 14.41 -14.26
C GLY A 212 -12.38 12.99 -13.99
N ILE A 213 -12.81 12.34 -12.90
CA ILE A 213 -12.45 10.95 -12.61
C ILE A 213 -13.45 10.03 -13.27
N ASP A 214 -12.97 9.10 -14.07
CA ASP A 214 -13.78 8.02 -14.61
C ASP A 214 -14.05 6.96 -13.53
N TRP A 215 -15.03 7.26 -12.68
CA TRP A 215 -15.45 6.35 -11.62
C TRP A 215 -16.09 5.07 -12.18
N LEU A 216 -16.84 5.22 -13.26
CA LEU A 216 -17.52 4.09 -13.90
C LEU A 216 -16.50 3.11 -14.48
N GLY A 217 -15.53 3.60 -15.24
CA GLY A 217 -14.46 2.76 -15.77
C GLY A 217 -13.65 2.08 -14.68
N GLY A 218 -13.36 2.79 -13.58
CA GLY A 218 -12.69 2.21 -12.43
C GLY A 218 -13.47 1.07 -11.77
N ILE A 219 -14.78 1.25 -11.58
CA ILE A 219 -15.68 0.24 -11.00
C ILE A 219 -15.81 -0.97 -11.93
N LEU A 220 -16.02 -0.75 -13.22
CA LEU A 220 -16.14 -1.83 -14.22
C LEU A 220 -14.85 -2.64 -14.31
N TRP A 221 -13.69 -1.99 -14.27
CA TRP A 221 -12.39 -2.67 -14.25
C TRP A 221 -12.20 -3.53 -13.01
N ALA A 222 -12.59 -3.03 -11.84
CA ALA A 222 -12.54 -3.81 -10.61
C ALA A 222 -13.51 -5.01 -10.61
N ALA A 223 -14.74 -4.81 -11.10
CA ALA A 223 -15.72 -5.88 -11.24
C ALA A 223 -15.18 -6.99 -12.15
N LEU A 224 -14.63 -6.62 -13.32
CA LEU A 224 -14.00 -7.57 -14.23
C LEU A 224 -12.87 -8.38 -13.58
N LEU A 225 -11.99 -7.70 -12.84
CA LEU A 225 -10.88 -8.39 -12.14
C LEU A 225 -11.39 -9.30 -11.02
N ALA A 226 -12.42 -8.87 -10.29
CA ALA A 226 -13.04 -9.68 -9.25
C ALA A 226 -13.75 -10.92 -9.84
N GLU A 227 -14.46 -10.77 -10.96
CA GLU A 227 -15.10 -11.89 -11.68
C GLU A 227 -14.07 -12.89 -12.21
N ILE A 228 -12.98 -12.42 -12.82
CA ILE A 228 -11.89 -13.27 -13.28
C ILE A 228 -11.28 -14.05 -12.11
N ALA A 229 -10.97 -13.36 -10.99
CA ALA A 229 -10.42 -13.99 -9.80
C ALA A 229 -11.38 -15.03 -9.21
N PHE A 230 -12.69 -14.72 -9.18
CA PHE A 230 -13.72 -15.64 -8.71
C PHE A 230 -13.82 -16.89 -9.59
N LEU A 231 -13.85 -16.72 -10.91
CA LEU A 231 -13.91 -17.83 -11.86
C LEU A 231 -12.68 -18.75 -11.73
N PHE A 232 -11.47 -18.20 -11.65
CA PHE A 232 -10.27 -19.00 -11.49
C PHE A 232 -10.16 -19.70 -10.13
N ASN A 233 -10.79 -19.16 -9.09
CA ASN A 233 -10.71 -19.70 -7.74
C ASN A 233 -11.81 -20.72 -7.43
N TYR A 234 -13.01 -20.53 -7.95
CA TYR A 234 -14.19 -21.36 -7.67
C TYR A 234 -14.77 -22.07 -8.90
N GLY A 235 -14.25 -21.80 -10.10
CA GLY A 235 -14.73 -22.44 -11.32
C GLY A 235 -14.36 -23.92 -11.38
N ASP A 236 -15.33 -24.78 -11.65
CA ASP A 236 -15.11 -26.19 -11.99
C ASP A 236 -14.63 -26.25 -13.45
N TRP A 237 -13.36 -26.59 -13.65
CA TRP A 237 -12.72 -26.71 -14.97
C TRP A 237 -12.45 -28.19 -15.33
#